data_18caeaa3e9e0091601b44c9800198ac8
#
_entry.id   18caeaa3e9e0091601b44c9800198ac8
#
_cell.length_a   1.000
_cell.length_b   1.000
_cell.length_c   1.000
_cell.angle_alpha   90.00
_cell.angle_beta   90.00
_cell.angle_gamma   90.00
#
_symmetry.space_group_name_H-M   'P 1'
#
loop_
_entity.id
_entity.type
_entity.pdbx_description
1 polymer ?
#
loop_
_entity_poly.entity_id
_entity_poly.type
_entity_poly.pdbx_seq_one_letter_code
_entity_poly.pdbx_strand_id
1 'polypeptide(L)'
;LTSAEGLVLPENISGGLYLSGLTSAEGLVLPENVGGDLNLYGLTSAEGLVLPENFRGTLNLPRLTSAEGLVLPKNIDGSLNLSGFTSAEGLVLPKNVGGNLDLSGLTSTEGLVLPKNVGGNLDLSGLTSTEGLVLPENVGGYLNLSGLTSAEGLVLPKNVGGYLNLSGLTSAEGLVLPKNVGGNLNLSGLTSAEGLVLPENVGGNIYLSKVPITEKKLLRKKYPQLKIV
;
A
#
# COMPACT_ATOMS: atom_id res chain seq x y z
N LEU A 1 -6.56 1.28 -28.25
CA LEU A 1 -7.86 1.91 -28.08
C LEU A 1 -7.71 3.06 -27.09
N THR A 2 -7.98 4.29 -27.53
CA THR A 2 -7.82 5.50 -26.67
C THR A 2 -9.18 6.11 -26.27
N SER A 3 -10.28 5.69 -26.91
CA SER A 3 -11.67 6.08 -26.64
C SER A 3 -12.55 4.85 -26.54
N ALA A 4 -13.59 4.91 -25.74
CA ALA A 4 -14.63 3.88 -25.65
C ALA A 4 -15.80 4.11 -26.62
N GLU A 5 -15.75 5.16 -27.42
CA GLU A 5 -16.82 5.46 -28.40
C GLU A 5 -17.03 4.27 -29.33
N GLY A 6 -18.27 3.79 -29.42
CA GLY A 6 -18.64 2.63 -30.22
C GLY A 6 -18.12 1.28 -29.70
N LEU A 7 -17.45 1.22 -28.54
CA LEU A 7 -17.00 -0.04 -27.95
C LEU A 7 -18.22 -0.80 -27.38
N VAL A 8 -18.45 -2.00 -27.91
CA VAL A 8 -19.45 -2.92 -27.38
C VAL A 8 -18.75 -4.10 -26.72
N LEU A 9 -18.94 -4.26 -25.42
CA LEU A 9 -18.42 -5.38 -24.65
C LEU A 9 -19.52 -6.41 -24.37
N PRO A 10 -19.19 -7.69 -24.23
CA PRO A 10 -20.17 -8.71 -23.84
C PRO A 10 -20.60 -8.47 -22.37
N GLU A 11 -21.82 -8.89 -22.03
CA GLU A 11 -22.37 -8.74 -20.65
C GLU A 11 -21.51 -9.41 -19.56
N ASN A 12 -20.84 -10.50 -19.94
CA ASN A 12 -20.01 -11.28 -19.01
C ASN A 12 -18.63 -11.58 -19.63
N ILE A 13 -17.60 -11.30 -18.88
CA ILE A 13 -16.21 -11.66 -19.20
C ILE A 13 -15.69 -12.57 -18.09
N SER A 14 -15.36 -13.84 -18.42
CA SER A 14 -14.85 -14.81 -17.46
C SER A 14 -13.39 -14.56 -17.06
N GLY A 15 -12.64 -13.88 -17.90
CA GLY A 15 -11.22 -13.52 -17.71
C GLY A 15 -11.04 -12.05 -17.34
N GLY A 16 -9.83 -11.55 -17.59
CA GLY A 16 -9.51 -10.13 -17.40
C GLY A 16 -9.92 -9.25 -18.58
N LEU A 17 -10.22 -8.00 -18.31
CA LEU A 17 -10.50 -6.96 -19.31
C LEU A 17 -9.37 -5.93 -19.31
N TYR A 18 -8.67 -5.81 -20.45
CA TYR A 18 -7.49 -4.95 -20.58
C TYR A 18 -7.78 -3.80 -21.53
N LEU A 19 -8.06 -2.62 -20.96
CA LEU A 19 -8.35 -1.37 -21.67
C LEU A 19 -7.29 -0.30 -21.33
N SER A 20 -6.04 -0.70 -21.25
CA SER A 20 -4.91 0.12 -20.79
C SER A 20 -4.62 1.37 -21.64
N GLY A 21 -5.13 1.42 -22.85
CA GLY A 21 -5.00 2.59 -23.74
C GLY A 21 -6.08 3.67 -23.55
N LEU A 22 -7.19 3.36 -22.85
CA LEU A 22 -8.24 4.35 -22.62
C LEU A 22 -7.75 5.47 -21.69
N THR A 23 -7.99 6.71 -22.10
CA THR A 23 -7.63 7.90 -21.33
C THR A 23 -8.84 8.57 -20.67
N SER A 24 -10.07 8.23 -21.12
CA SER A 24 -11.35 8.68 -20.57
C SER A 24 -12.30 7.49 -20.46
N ALA A 25 -13.19 7.51 -19.47
CA ALA A 25 -14.27 6.54 -19.33
C ALA A 25 -15.57 7.00 -20.01
N GLU A 26 -15.56 8.13 -20.68
CA GLU A 26 -16.73 8.63 -21.41
C GLU A 26 -17.22 7.59 -22.44
N GLY A 27 -18.49 7.24 -22.34
CA GLY A 27 -19.12 6.21 -23.19
C GLY A 27 -18.70 4.77 -22.88
N LEU A 28 -17.86 4.53 -21.86
CA LEU A 28 -17.46 3.17 -21.47
C LEU A 28 -18.60 2.49 -20.68
N VAL A 29 -19.13 1.42 -21.25
CA VAL A 29 -20.06 0.53 -20.56
C VAL A 29 -19.33 -0.77 -20.25
N LEU A 30 -18.97 -0.94 -18.97
CA LEU A 30 -18.32 -2.17 -18.50
C LEU A 30 -19.36 -3.31 -18.35
N PRO A 31 -18.92 -4.57 -18.53
CA PRO A 31 -19.74 -5.73 -18.24
C PRO A 31 -20.20 -5.77 -16.77
N GLU A 32 -21.37 -6.36 -16.52
CA GLU A 32 -21.86 -6.58 -15.15
C GLU A 32 -20.91 -7.48 -14.35
N ASN A 33 -20.25 -8.44 -15.04
CA ASN A 33 -19.33 -9.37 -14.44
C ASN A 33 -17.99 -9.41 -15.19
N VAL A 34 -16.90 -9.14 -14.47
CA VAL A 34 -15.53 -9.33 -14.91
C VAL A 34 -14.88 -10.31 -13.94
N GLY A 35 -14.60 -11.53 -14.38
CA GLY A 35 -14.11 -12.63 -13.54
C GLY A 35 -12.63 -12.54 -13.19
N GLY A 36 -11.88 -11.71 -13.91
CA GLY A 36 -10.43 -11.47 -13.70
C GLY A 36 -10.11 -10.00 -13.52
N ASP A 37 -8.90 -9.61 -13.87
CA ASP A 37 -8.38 -8.26 -13.69
C ASP A 37 -9.04 -7.24 -14.62
N LEU A 38 -9.25 -6.03 -14.14
CA LEU A 38 -9.67 -4.87 -14.92
C LEU A 38 -8.51 -3.86 -14.99
N ASN A 39 -7.92 -3.76 -16.16
CA ASN A 39 -6.80 -2.86 -16.41
C ASN A 39 -7.26 -1.61 -17.15
N LEU A 40 -7.29 -0.50 -16.45
CA LEU A 40 -7.61 0.84 -16.94
C LEU A 40 -6.39 1.77 -16.75
N TYR A 41 -5.20 1.27 -17.02
CA TYR A 41 -3.91 1.94 -16.76
C TYR A 41 -3.85 3.35 -17.34
N GLY A 42 -4.41 3.58 -18.52
CA GLY A 42 -4.35 4.88 -19.22
C GLY A 42 -5.28 5.95 -18.66
N LEU A 43 -6.25 5.55 -17.82
CA LEU A 43 -7.32 6.44 -17.38
C LEU A 43 -6.79 7.54 -16.46
N THR A 44 -7.07 8.80 -16.82
CA THR A 44 -6.63 9.99 -16.07
C THR A 44 -7.77 10.70 -15.32
N SER A 45 -9.03 10.34 -15.62
CA SER A 45 -10.24 10.79 -14.92
C SER A 45 -11.17 9.60 -14.73
N ALA A 46 -11.87 9.56 -13.61
CA ALA A 46 -12.91 8.56 -13.34
C ALA A 46 -14.32 9.08 -13.66
N GLU A 47 -14.43 10.25 -14.26
CA GLU A 47 -15.71 10.80 -14.69
C GLU A 47 -16.38 9.84 -15.67
N GLY A 48 -17.64 9.46 -15.39
CA GLY A 48 -18.41 8.48 -16.17
C GLY A 48 -18.01 7.02 -15.96
N LEU A 49 -16.99 6.71 -15.12
CA LEU A 49 -16.60 5.33 -14.83
C LEU A 49 -17.60 4.66 -13.88
N VAL A 50 -18.26 3.62 -14.37
CA VAL A 50 -19.12 2.76 -13.56
C VAL A 50 -18.47 1.38 -13.44
N LEU A 51 -17.97 1.06 -12.26
CA LEU A 51 -17.33 -0.23 -12.00
C LEU A 51 -18.36 -1.31 -11.64
N PRO A 52 -18.13 -2.58 -12.03
CA PRO A 52 -19.00 -3.69 -11.66
C PRO A 52 -19.07 -3.86 -10.13
N GLU A 53 -20.28 -4.09 -9.58
CA GLU A 53 -20.47 -4.29 -8.13
C GLU A 53 -19.78 -5.56 -7.61
N ASN A 54 -19.73 -6.62 -8.42
CA ASN A 54 -19.20 -7.93 -8.08
C ASN A 54 -17.81 -8.16 -8.70
N PHE A 55 -16.93 -7.14 -8.63
CA PHE A 55 -15.58 -7.24 -9.15
C PHE A 55 -14.66 -8.02 -8.19
N ARG A 56 -13.97 -9.05 -8.70
CA ARG A 56 -13.13 -9.94 -7.88
C ARG A 56 -11.64 -9.88 -8.20
N GLY A 57 -11.29 -9.30 -9.34
CA GLY A 57 -9.90 -9.25 -9.83
C GLY A 57 -9.08 -8.08 -9.27
N THR A 58 -7.96 -7.81 -9.90
CA THR A 58 -7.14 -6.62 -9.68
C THR A 58 -7.72 -5.44 -10.45
N LEU A 59 -7.91 -4.32 -9.75
CA LEU A 59 -8.26 -3.04 -10.38
C LEU A 59 -7.03 -2.15 -10.51
N ASN A 60 -6.70 -1.79 -11.73
CA ASN A 60 -5.48 -1.06 -12.04
C ASN A 60 -5.80 0.34 -12.61
N LEU A 61 -5.60 1.38 -11.79
CA LEU A 61 -5.92 2.78 -12.07
C LEU A 61 -4.74 3.72 -11.68
N PRO A 62 -3.48 3.43 -12.09
CA PRO A 62 -2.30 4.12 -11.56
C PRO A 62 -2.12 5.55 -12.06
N ARG A 63 -2.92 6.01 -13.02
CA ARG A 63 -2.85 7.37 -13.57
C ARG A 63 -3.96 8.29 -13.10
N LEU A 64 -4.90 7.79 -12.29
CA LEU A 64 -5.86 8.65 -11.61
C LEU A 64 -5.14 9.45 -10.53
N THR A 65 -5.39 10.74 -10.49
CA THR A 65 -4.79 11.67 -9.52
C THR A 65 -5.81 12.25 -8.54
N SER A 66 -7.11 12.06 -8.80
CA SER A 66 -8.24 12.57 -8.02
C SER A 66 -9.31 11.48 -7.87
N ALA A 67 -10.04 11.55 -6.75
CA ALA A 67 -11.18 10.67 -6.47
C ALA A 67 -12.49 11.17 -7.12
N GLU A 68 -12.47 12.30 -7.83
CA GLU A 68 -13.65 12.85 -8.47
C GLU A 68 -14.25 11.84 -9.47
N GLY A 69 -15.54 11.52 -9.30
CA GLY A 69 -16.25 10.53 -10.09
C GLY A 69 -15.89 9.05 -9.77
N LEU A 70 -14.89 8.77 -8.92
CA LEU A 70 -14.48 7.40 -8.62
C LEU A 70 -15.36 6.78 -7.53
N VAL A 71 -16.10 5.74 -7.89
CA VAL A 71 -16.87 4.92 -6.96
C VAL A 71 -16.28 3.51 -6.99
N LEU A 72 -15.55 3.14 -5.94
CA LEU A 72 -14.95 1.81 -5.82
C LEU A 72 -15.95 0.78 -5.26
N PRO A 73 -15.84 -0.50 -5.66
CA PRO A 73 -16.60 -1.59 -5.05
C PRO A 73 -16.32 -1.69 -3.55
N LYS A 74 -17.29 -2.18 -2.76
CA LYS A 74 -17.14 -2.33 -1.30
C LYS A 74 -16.01 -3.28 -0.89
N ASN A 75 -15.73 -4.28 -1.72
CA ASN A 75 -14.67 -5.26 -1.53
C ASN A 75 -13.97 -5.49 -2.88
N ILE A 76 -12.66 -5.68 -2.83
CA ILE A 76 -11.82 -6.12 -3.95
C ILE A 76 -11.07 -7.36 -3.49
N ASP A 77 -11.32 -8.52 -4.12
CA ASP A 77 -10.65 -9.79 -3.77
C ASP A 77 -9.19 -9.82 -4.24
N GLY A 78 -8.91 -9.14 -5.35
CA GLY A 78 -7.57 -8.94 -5.90
C GLY A 78 -6.85 -7.71 -5.34
N SER A 79 -6.00 -7.10 -6.15
CA SER A 79 -5.23 -5.90 -5.81
C SER A 79 -5.92 -4.62 -6.28
N LEU A 80 -5.61 -3.52 -5.64
CA LEU A 80 -6.03 -2.17 -6.02
C LEU A 80 -4.80 -1.28 -6.20
N ASN A 81 -4.62 -0.76 -7.41
CA ASN A 81 -3.54 0.18 -7.72
C ASN A 81 -4.12 1.57 -7.95
N LEU A 82 -3.79 2.49 -7.04
CA LEU A 82 -4.12 3.92 -7.08
C LEU A 82 -2.84 4.75 -6.85
N SER A 83 -1.71 4.29 -7.38
CA SER A 83 -0.39 4.90 -7.15
C SER A 83 -0.23 6.31 -7.73
N GLY A 84 -1.15 6.74 -8.58
CA GLY A 84 -1.19 8.11 -9.10
C GLY A 84 -1.79 9.16 -8.16
N PHE A 85 -2.50 8.72 -7.11
CA PHE A 85 -3.13 9.65 -6.16
C PHE A 85 -2.08 10.34 -5.31
N THR A 86 -2.12 11.66 -5.25
CA THR A 86 -1.25 12.48 -4.38
C THR A 86 -1.96 12.96 -3.12
N SER A 87 -3.31 12.95 -3.13
CA SER A 87 -4.19 13.27 -2.00
C SER A 87 -5.28 12.20 -1.87
N ALA A 88 -5.73 11.93 -0.66
CA ALA A 88 -6.86 11.04 -0.39
C ALA A 88 -8.19 11.79 -0.20
N GLU A 89 -8.23 13.08 -0.51
CA GLU A 89 -9.46 13.88 -0.43
C GLU A 89 -10.56 13.27 -1.30
N GLY A 90 -11.72 13.00 -0.71
CA GLY A 90 -12.85 12.36 -1.38
C GLY A 90 -12.68 10.88 -1.71
N LEU A 91 -11.51 10.28 -1.45
CA LEU A 91 -11.27 8.86 -1.75
C LEU A 91 -11.95 7.96 -0.72
N VAL A 92 -12.87 7.14 -1.20
CA VAL A 92 -13.53 6.10 -0.39
C VAL A 92 -12.98 4.74 -0.80
N LEU A 93 -12.07 4.21 0.02
CA LEU A 93 -11.46 2.90 -0.23
C LEU A 93 -12.43 1.74 0.12
N PRO A 94 -12.25 0.56 -0.52
CA PRO A 94 -12.94 -0.66 -0.15
C PRO A 94 -12.74 -1.02 1.32
N LYS A 95 -13.71 -1.72 1.92
CA LYS A 95 -13.56 -2.22 3.31
C LYS A 95 -12.47 -3.27 3.44
N ASN A 96 -12.26 -4.06 2.40
CA ASN A 96 -11.25 -5.11 2.32
C ASN A 96 -10.60 -5.10 0.93
N VAL A 97 -9.28 -5.31 0.90
CA VAL A 97 -8.49 -5.58 -0.29
C VAL A 97 -7.78 -6.91 -0.06
N GLY A 98 -8.14 -7.94 -0.83
CA GLY A 98 -7.61 -9.30 -0.66
C GLY A 98 -6.16 -9.44 -1.13
N GLY A 99 -5.76 -8.66 -2.13
CA GLY A 99 -4.40 -8.55 -2.65
C GLY A 99 -3.64 -7.33 -2.14
N ASN A 100 -2.87 -6.72 -3.04
CA ASN A 100 -2.07 -5.53 -2.73
C ASN A 100 -2.90 -4.25 -2.81
N LEU A 101 -2.57 -3.27 -1.98
CA LEU A 101 -3.06 -1.90 -2.07
C LEU A 101 -1.87 -0.97 -2.30
N ASP A 102 -1.83 -0.35 -3.47
CA ASP A 102 -0.79 0.60 -3.86
C ASP A 102 -1.35 2.03 -3.81
N LEU A 103 -0.86 2.79 -2.86
CA LEU A 103 -1.13 4.22 -2.62
C LEU A 103 0.20 4.98 -2.52
N SER A 104 1.22 4.53 -3.24
CA SER A 104 2.60 5.02 -3.15
C SER A 104 2.77 6.48 -3.56
N GLY A 105 1.80 7.04 -4.29
CA GLY A 105 1.78 8.46 -4.67
C GLY A 105 1.30 9.41 -3.59
N LEU A 106 0.58 8.91 -2.56
CA LEU A 106 0.04 9.77 -1.50
C LEU A 106 1.17 10.43 -0.71
N THR A 107 1.07 11.75 -0.56
CA THR A 107 2.04 12.56 0.20
C THR A 107 1.50 13.04 1.55
N SER A 108 0.18 12.95 1.75
CA SER A 108 -0.53 13.33 2.98
C SER A 108 -1.52 12.24 3.39
N THR A 109 -1.80 12.19 4.67
CA THR A 109 -2.81 11.30 5.29
C THR A 109 -4.18 11.96 5.38
N GLU A 110 -4.30 13.24 5.01
CA GLU A 110 -5.57 13.98 5.08
C GLU A 110 -6.65 13.29 4.25
N GLY A 111 -7.79 13.01 4.89
CA GLY A 111 -8.90 12.28 4.28
C GLY A 111 -8.68 10.77 4.09
N LEU A 112 -7.49 10.24 4.42
CA LEU A 112 -7.17 8.83 4.22
C LEU A 112 -7.83 7.93 5.27
N VAL A 113 -8.72 7.05 4.80
CA VAL A 113 -9.29 5.98 5.62
C VAL A 113 -8.93 4.65 4.97
N LEU A 114 -7.94 3.96 5.55
CA LEU A 114 -7.47 2.66 5.04
C LEU A 114 -8.45 1.52 5.35
N PRO A 115 -8.45 0.46 4.52
CA PRO A 115 -9.14 -0.79 4.82
C PRO A 115 -8.69 -1.39 6.16
N LYS A 116 -9.58 -2.11 6.86
CA LYS A 116 -9.19 -2.82 8.08
C LYS A 116 -8.15 -3.91 7.83
N ASN A 117 -8.22 -4.54 6.66
CA ASN A 117 -7.33 -5.63 6.27
C ASN A 117 -6.84 -5.43 4.84
N VAL A 118 -5.55 -5.64 4.64
CA VAL A 118 -4.90 -5.77 3.33
C VAL A 118 -4.25 -7.15 3.30
N GLY A 119 -4.74 -8.03 2.42
CA GLY A 119 -4.29 -9.43 2.36
C GLY A 119 -2.88 -9.59 1.79
N GLY A 120 -2.47 -8.68 0.92
CA GLY A 120 -1.13 -8.61 0.31
C GLY A 120 -0.30 -7.45 0.86
N ASN A 121 0.38 -6.75 -0.04
CA ASN A 121 1.25 -5.62 0.27
C ASN A 121 0.44 -4.31 0.42
N LEU A 122 0.90 -3.44 1.31
CA LEU A 122 0.44 -2.06 1.42
C LEU A 122 1.61 -1.12 1.14
N ASP A 123 1.50 -0.35 0.07
CA ASP A 123 2.50 0.67 -0.28
C ASP A 123 1.98 2.08 0.03
N LEU A 124 2.64 2.74 0.97
CA LEU A 124 2.41 4.12 1.41
C LEU A 124 3.75 4.89 1.39
N SER A 125 4.64 4.55 0.47
CA SER A 125 6.02 5.07 0.43
C SER A 125 6.12 6.56 0.15
N GLY A 126 5.07 7.17 -0.38
CA GLY A 126 5.01 8.62 -0.61
C GLY A 126 4.71 9.44 0.65
N LEU A 127 4.15 8.82 1.69
CA LEU A 127 3.81 9.54 2.92
C LEU A 127 5.07 10.03 3.65
N THR A 128 5.05 11.30 4.04
CA THR A 128 6.16 11.95 4.77
C THR A 128 5.83 12.25 6.23
N SER A 129 4.55 12.17 6.61
CA SER A 129 4.05 12.39 7.98
C SER A 129 3.19 11.22 8.43
N THR A 130 3.14 11.02 9.74
CA THR A 130 2.29 10.05 10.44
C THR A 130 1.01 10.67 10.99
N GLU A 131 0.85 11.99 10.87
CA GLU A 131 -0.28 12.72 11.42
C GLU A 131 -1.61 12.18 10.89
N GLY A 132 -2.48 11.72 11.78
CA GLY A 132 -3.77 11.11 11.41
C GLY A 132 -3.69 9.74 10.74
N LEU A 133 -2.51 9.15 10.57
CA LEU A 133 -2.37 7.84 9.94
C LEU A 133 -2.90 6.71 10.84
N VAL A 134 -3.93 6.03 10.38
CA VAL A 134 -4.45 4.81 11.01
C VAL A 134 -4.20 3.64 10.06
N LEU A 135 -3.22 2.82 10.40
CA LEU A 135 -2.87 1.64 9.60
C LEU A 135 -3.87 0.49 9.81
N PRO A 136 -4.00 -0.42 8.82
CA PRO A 136 -4.77 -1.66 8.97
C PRO A 136 -4.34 -2.48 10.19
N GLU A 137 -5.28 -3.23 10.77
CA GLU A 137 -4.94 -4.17 11.85
C GLU A 137 -3.98 -5.27 11.38
N ASN A 138 -4.11 -5.67 10.11
CA ASN A 138 -3.29 -6.72 9.49
C ASN A 138 -2.86 -6.31 8.08
N VAL A 139 -1.58 -6.53 7.79
CA VAL A 139 -0.99 -6.48 6.45
C VAL A 139 -0.36 -7.84 6.20
N GLY A 140 -0.92 -8.60 5.26
CA GLY A 140 -0.50 -9.98 4.99
C GLY A 140 0.87 -10.10 4.33
N GLY A 141 1.28 -9.08 3.58
CA GLY A 141 2.55 -9.02 2.86
C GLY A 141 3.48 -7.91 3.36
N TYR A 142 4.01 -7.16 2.41
CA TYR A 142 4.93 -6.04 2.59
C TYR A 142 4.20 -4.77 3.05
N LEU A 143 4.74 -4.09 4.07
CA LEU A 143 4.31 -2.74 4.47
C LEU A 143 5.43 -1.75 4.16
N ASN A 144 5.17 -0.83 3.23
CA ASN A 144 6.12 0.20 2.81
C ASN A 144 5.75 1.57 3.37
N LEU A 145 6.58 2.08 4.26
CA LEU A 145 6.49 3.39 4.89
C LEU A 145 7.83 4.12 4.75
N SER A 146 8.55 3.88 3.65
CA SER A 146 9.92 4.39 3.46
C SER A 146 10.03 5.90 3.31
N GLY A 147 8.93 6.61 3.05
CA GLY A 147 8.88 8.07 3.00
C GLY A 147 8.89 8.75 4.36
N LEU A 148 8.48 8.03 5.42
CA LEU A 148 8.43 8.58 6.78
C LEU A 148 9.83 8.88 7.31
N THR A 149 10.04 10.08 7.83
CA THR A 149 11.31 10.50 8.43
C THR A 149 11.31 10.49 9.96
N SER A 150 10.12 10.47 10.57
CA SER A 150 9.88 10.37 12.03
C SER A 150 8.87 9.26 12.31
N ALA A 151 8.98 8.62 13.47
CA ALA A 151 8.03 7.65 13.98
C ALA A 151 7.08 8.24 15.03
N GLU A 152 7.10 9.54 15.24
CA GLU A 152 6.21 10.21 16.19
C GLU A 152 4.76 9.95 15.82
N GLY A 153 3.97 9.42 16.77
CA GLY A 153 2.56 9.08 16.56
C GLY A 153 2.31 7.86 15.68
N LEU A 154 3.35 7.20 15.15
CA LEU A 154 3.18 6.01 14.31
C LEU A 154 2.72 4.80 15.13
N VAL A 155 1.55 4.27 14.79
CA VAL A 155 1.03 3.02 15.35
C VAL A 155 1.08 1.95 14.27
N LEU A 156 2.05 1.04 14.37
CA LEU A 156 2.22 -0.07 13.43
C LEU A 156 1.23 -1.22 13.72
N PRO A 157 0.85 -2.02 12.70
CA PRO A 157 0.11 -3.26 12.89
C PRO A 157 0.81 -4.20 13.89
N LYS A 158 0.04 -5.02 14.61
CA LYS A 158 0.63 -6.01 15.54
C LYS A 158 1.52 -7.02 14.83
N ASN A 159 1.17 -7.36 13.58
CA ASN A 159 1.91 -8.28 12.75
C ASN A 159 1.99 -7.74 11.32
N VAL A 160 3.16 -7.87 10.71
CA VAL A 160 3.41 -7.66 9.28
C VAL A 160 3.85 -9.00 8.72
N GLY A 161 3.06 -9.58 7.81
CA GLY A 161 3.30 -10.93 7.30
C GLY A 161 4.55 -11.07 6.42
N GLY A 162 4.99 -9.97 5.81
CA GLY A 162 6.17 -9.88 4.96
C GLY A 162 7.21 -8.90 5.45
N TYR A 163 7.74 -8.11 4.51
CA TYR A 163 8.78 -7.12 4.74
C TYR A 163 8.21 -5.82 5.30
N LEU A 164 8.84 -5.26 6.34
CA LEU A 164 8.54 -3.93 6.88
C LEU A 164 9.64 -2.95 6.48
N ASN A 165 9.29 -1.94 5.69
CA ASN A 165 10.23 -0.91 5.23
C ASN A 165 9.97 0.43 5.94
N LEU A 166 10.91 0.81 6.80
CA LEU A 166 10.97 2.07 7.54
C LEU A 166 12.31 2.77 7.27
N SER A 167 12.85 2.61 6.06
CA SER A 167 14.20 3.09 5.70
C SER A 167 14.36 4.60 5.69
N GLY A 168 13.26 5.36 5.70
CA GLY A 168 13.29 6.82 5.78
C GLY A 168 13.53 7.34 7.20
N LEU A 169 13.21 6.56 8.23
CA LEU A 169 13.37 6.97 9.62
C LEU A 169 14.84 7.26 9.96
N THR A 170 15.10 8.41 10.57
CA THR A 170 16.45 8.84 10.96
C THR A 170 16.74 8.61 12.43
N SER A 171 15.69 8.48 13.27
CA SER A 171 15.74 8.21 14.72
C SER A 171 14.75 7.09 15.07
N ALA A 172 15.08 6.33 16.13
CA ALA A 172 14.17 5.36 16.72
C ALA A 172 13.27 5.96 17.82
N GLU A 173 13.32 7.26 18.02
CA GLU A 173 12.47 7.96 18.99
C GLU A 173 10.98 7.78 18.65
N GLY A 174 10.18 7.36 19.61
CA GLY A 174 8.74 7.07 19.42
C GLY A 174 8.44 5.80 18.64
N LEU A 175 9.45 5.10 18.10
CA LEU A 175 9.22 3.90 17.28
C LEU A 175 8.86 2.69 18.13
N VAL A 176 7.65 2.18 17.94
CA VAL A 176 7.19 0.92 18.54
C VAL A 176 7.01 -0.09 17.40
N LEU A 177 7.94 -1.02 17.29
CA LEU A 177 7.91 -2.07 16.27
C LEU A 177 6.90 -3.17 16.61
N PRO A 178 6.31 -3.84 15.59
CA PRO A 178 5.47 -5.01 15.80
C PRO A 178 6.25 -6.16 16.45
N LYS A 179 5.55 -7.04 17.18
CA LYS A 179 6.20 -8.22 17.76
C LYS A 179 6.78 -9.16 16.73
N ASN A 180 6.11 -9.28 15.57
CA ASN A 180 6.49 -10.19 14.51
C ASN A 180 6.54 -9.47 13.17
N VAL A 181 7.63 -9.68 12.44
CA VAL A 181 7.83 -9.30 11.04
C VAL A 181 8.19 -10.57 10.28
N GLY A 182 7.33 -11.01 9.37
CA GLY A 182 7.51 -12.29 8.67
C GLY A 182 8.67 -12.33 7.67
N GLY A 183 9.04 -11.15 7.14
CA GLY A 183 10.17 -10.99 6.22
C GLY A 183 11.32 -10.19 6.81
N ASN A 184 11.92 -9.31 5.98
CA ASN A 184 12.98 -8.41 6.43
C ASN A 184 12.41 -7.19 7.17
N LEU A 185 13.25 -6.55 8.00
CA LEU A 185 13.00 -5.26 8.61
C LEU A 185 14.06 -4.26 8.14
N ASN A 186 13.63 -3.20 7.45
CA ASN A 186 14.54 -2.17 6.96
C ASN A 186 14.46 -0.91 7.82
N LEU A 187 15.51 -0.65 8.54
CA LEU A 187 15.75 0.53 9.38
C LEU A 187 17.08 1.20 8.95
N SER A 188 17.43 1.10 7.67
CA SER A 188 18.73 1.56 7.14
C SER A 188 18.94 3.07 7.23
N GLY A 189 17.89 3.84 7.44
CA GLY A 189 17.95 5.29 7.65
C GLY A 189 18.41 5.71 9.04
N LEU A 190 18.21 4.84 10.06
CA LEU A 190 18.59 5.14 11.44
C LEU A 190 20.10 5.40 11.56
N THR A 191 20.45 6.49 12.22
CA THR A 191 21.85 6.88 12.46
C THR A 191 22.39 6.43 13.80
N SER A 192 21.50 6.03 14.72
CA SER A 192 21.81 5.43 16.03
C SER A 192 20.80 4.34 16.38
N ALA A 193 21.19 3.42 17.22
CA ALA A 193 20.31 2.42 17.82
C ALA A 193 19.83 2.84 19.23
N GLU A 194 20.06 4.07 19.65
CA GLU A 194 19.56 4.58 20.91
C GLU A 194 18.02 4.48 20.96
N GLY A 195 17.49 3.92 22.05
CA GLY A 195 16.06 3.71 22.22
C GLY A 195 15.44 2.60 21.36
N LEU A 196 16.20 1.99 20.43
CA LEU A 196 15.66 0.97 19.52
C LEU A 196 15.39 -0.35 20.28
N VAL A 197 14.12 -0.76 20.22
CA VAL A 197 13.66 -2.07 20.69
C VAL A 197 13.27 -2.90 19.48
N LEU A 198 14.00 -4.00 19.24
CA LEU A 198 13.73 -4.88 18.09
C LEU A 198 12.56 -5.85 18.36
N PRO A 199 11.87 -6.32 17.31
CA PRO A 199 10.84 -7.34 17.41
C PRO A 199 11.32 -8.63 18.07
N GLU A 200 10.39 -9.40 18.63
CA GLU A 200 10.67 -10.74 19.14
C GLU A 200 11.11 -11.69 18.01
N ASN A 201 10.44 -11.57 16.85
CA ASN A 201 10.68 -12.41 15.68
C ASN A 201 10.77 -11.55 14.40
N VAL A 202 11.83 -11.81 13.62
CA VAL A 202 12.02 -11.29 12.27
C VAL A 202 12.44 -12.45 11.37
N GLY A 203 11.63 -12.77 10.37
CA GLY A 203 11.86 -13.93 9.50
C GLY A 203 13.06 -13.77 8.57
N GLY A 204 13.49 -12.54 8.33
CA GLY A 204 14.61 -12.18 7.46
C GLY A 204 15.72 -11.42 8.17
N ASN A 205 16.34 -10.50 7.42
CA ASN A 205 17.42 -9.64 7.91
C ASN A 205 16.88 -8.33 8.47
N ILE A 206 17.60 -7.75 9.44
CA ILE A 206 17.39 -6.39 9.94
C ILE A 206 18.50 -5.51 9.38
N TYR A 207 18.11 -4.54 8.54
CA TYR A 207 19.06 -3.62 7.91
C TYR A 207 19.19 -2.35 8.74
N LEU A 208 20.42 -2.08 9.22
CA LEU A 208 20.82 -0.92 10.03
C LEU A 208 22.06 -0.25 9.41
N SER A 209 22.03 0.03 8.11
CA SER A 209 23.23 0.38 7.33
C SER A 209 24.00 1.58 7.89
N LYS A 210 23.29 2.61 8.39
CA LYS A 210 23.91 3.83 8.92
C LYS A 210 24.23 3.78 10.41
N VAL A 211 23.74 2.77 11.16
CA VAL A 211 24.03 2.61 12.59
C VAL A 211 25.50 2.18 12.77
N PRO A 212 26.25 2.78 13.72
CA PRO A 212 27.63 2.43 14.00
C PRO A 212 27.83 0.95 14.32
N ILE A 213 28.94 0.39 13.86
CA ILE A 213 29.25 -1.04 14.04
C ILE A 213 29.32 -1.44 15.51
N THR A 214 29.73 -0.52 16.39
CA THR A 214 29.77 -0.72 17.84
C THR A 214 28.39 -0.95 18.43
N GLU A 215 27.39 -0.15 18.02
CA GLU A 215 26.01 -0.28 18.45
C GLU A 215 25.36 -1.55 17.86
N LYS A 216 25.63 -1.87 16.59
CA LYS A 216 25.19 -3.14 15.98
C LYS A 216 25.73 -4.37 16.72
N LYS A 217 26.98 -4.33 17.20
CA LYS A 217 27.55 -5.41 18.03
C LYS A 217 26.80 -5.57 19.36
N LEU A 218 26.38 -4.48 19.99
CA LEU A 218 25.58 -4.51 21.21
C LEU A 218 24.19 -5.10 20.96
N LEU A 219 23.54 -4.68 19.87
CA LEU A 219 22.24 -5.24 19.45
C LEU A 219 22.36 -6.75 19.18
N ARG A 220 23.37 -7.21 18.44
CA ARG A 220 23.59 -8.65 18.19
C ARG A 220 23.80 -9.45 19.47
N LYS A 221 24.44 -8.86 20.49
CA LYS A 221 24.60 -9.48 21.81
C LYS A 221 23.27 -9.56 22.57
N LYS A 222 22.44 -8.50 22.47
CA LYS A 222 21.11 -8.41 23.12
C LYS A 222 20.07 -9.30 22.45
N TYR A 223 20.16 -9.45 21.12
CA TYR A 223 19.20 -10.20 20.28
C TYR A 223 19.93 -11.25 19.42
N PRO A 224 20.52 -12.29 20.04
CA PRO A 224 21.36 -13.27 19.32
C PRO A 224 20.60 -14.10 18.29
N GLN A 225 19.29 -14.18 18.40
CA GLN A 225 18.41 -14.90 17.46
C GLN A 225 18.12 -14.09 16.18
N LEU A 226 18.37 -12.77 16.15
CA LEU A 226 18.04 -11.90 15.05
C LEU A 226 19.23 -11.70 14.11
N LYS A 227 18.96 -11.65 12.81
CA LYS A 227 19.98 -11.44 11.75
C LYS A 227 20.15 -9.94 11.49
N ILE A 228 21.01 -9.27 12.25
CA ILE A 228 21.30 -7.85 12.13
C ILE A 228 22.48 -7.64 11.17
N VAL A 229 22.29 -6.85 10.10
CA VAL A 229 23.29 -6.57 9.05
C VAL A 229 23.61 -5.08 8.96
#